data_50209a20a0729220bfa1570d39845dc3
#
_entry.id   50209a20a0729220bfa1570d39845dc3
#
_cell.length_a   1.000
_cell.length_b   1.000
_cell.length_c   1.000
_cell.angle_alpha   90.00
_cell.angle_beta   90.00
_cell.angle_gamma   90.00
#
_symmetry.space_group_name_H-M   'P 1'
#
loop_
_entity.id
_entity.type
_entity.pdbx_description
1 polymer ?
#
loop_
_entity_poly.entity_id
_entity_poly.type
_entity_poly.pdbx_seq_one_letter_code
_entity_poly.pdbx_strand_id
1 'polypeptide(L)'
;AAAGDWTRALAPAPTAGDALTLSFARQNRAMLLERRRDYAEAELELKTLSEIPSVGILFKRPYGEFLERRGRLDEAKTVYEAAAAGANADFGALRALERMRNRGRPPALLTLREGAAEALTAAAAQAAAERGNEFAAVYLRLALNLSDSGSPRLQLAGVLDRAGLKAASRAVLSQVGPQDPALYAAARAQLALNLEDNSQPDEALAALRQAAAAAPEDPRITLILSSQLTQLKHYDEALALLNGPLLNTADQGAQIHFLRGAVLEAMNRIPEAEAELWAALQEDGENANTLNYLGYLWVDKGLRVQEGAELIARAHALDPENGNIQDSLGWAQFKQGQFSVAVDTLEQAVDKEPANPEINDHLGDAYWRVGREREARWLWSRVLTLNPDAERKAEVERKLEDGLNAAVTGASQ
;
A
#
# COMPACT_ATOMS: atom_id res chain seq x y z
N ALA A 1 -17.23 -24.72 -28.32
CA ALA A 1 -18.33 -24.94 -27.39
C ALA A 1 -19.52 -23.99 -27.71
N ALA A 2 -19.32 -22.67 -27.69
CA ALA A 2 -20.43 -21.74 -27.97
C ALA A 2 -21.03 -21.91 -29.37
N ALA A 3 -20.24 -22.30 -30.37
CA ALA A 3 -20.67 -22.61 -31.73
C ALA A 3 -21.16 -24.08 -31.91
N GLY A 4 -21.27 -24.84 -30.82
CA GLY A 4 -21.66 -26.26 -30.87
C GLY A 4 -20.55 -27.25 -31.21
N ASP A 5 -19.36 -26.78 -31.57
CA ASP A 5 -18.19 -27.61 -31.88
C ASP A 5 -17.47 -28.05 -30.60
N TRP A 6 -17.97 -29.06 -29.96
CA TRP A 6 -17.41 -29.64 -28.73
C TRP A 6 -16.09 -30.38 -28.96
N THR A 7 -15.93 -31.03 -30.13
CA THR A 7 -14.73 -31.77 -30.47
C THR A 7 -13.51 -30.83 -30.47
N ARG A 8 -13.64 -29.69 -31.12
CA ARG A 8 -12.59 -28.66 -31.14
C ARG A 8 -12.43 -28.00 -29.79
N ALA A 9 -13.51 -27.72 -29.06
CA ALA A 9 -13.47 -27.07 -27.75
C ALA A 9 -12.80 -27.94 -26.68
N LEU A 10 -12.88 -29.26 -26.78
CA LEU A 10 -12.30 -30.23 -25.85
C LEU A 10 -11.01 -30.85 -26.36
N ALA A 11 -10.46 -30.35 -27.45
CA ALA A 11 -9.14 -30.79 -27.91
C ALA A 11 -8.13 -30.74 -26.77
N PRO A 12 -7.16 -31.67 -26.74
CA PRO A 12 -6.12 -31.61 -25.69
C PRO A 12 -5.48 -30.24 -25.59
N ALA A 13 -5.15 -29.81 -24.34
CA ALA A 13 -4.50 -28.57 -24.13
C ALA A 13 -3.17 -28.54 -24.89
N PRO A 14 -2.69 -27.35 -25.33
CA PRO A 14 -1.37 -27.23 -25.96
C PRO A 14 -0.28 -27.83 -25.08
N THR A 15 0.71 -28.45 -25.69
CA THR A 15 1.87 -29.02 -24.97
C THR A 15 3.07 -28.08 -24.97
N ALA A 16 3.02 -26.99 -25.74
CA ALA A 16 4.05 -25.97 -25.81
C ALA A 16 3.52 -24.63 -25.28
N GLY A 17 4.28 -23.97 -24.40
CA GLY A 17 3.97 -22.73 -23.75
C GLY A 17 4.53 -22.69 -22.32
N ASP A 18 4.40 -21.55 -21.64
CA ASP A 18 4.75 -21.47 -20.22
C ASP A 18 3.76 -22.28 -19.33
N ALA A 19 4.24 -22.71 -18.17
CA ALA A 19 3.50 -23.59 -17.27
C ALA A 19 2.15 -23.00 -16.85
N LEU A 20 2.06 -21.69 -16.67
CA LEU A 20 0.85 -21.02 -16.21
C LEU A 20 -0.21 -20.95 -17.32
N THR A 21 0.19 -20.58 -18.55
CA THR A 21 -0.70 -20.57 -19.73
C THR A 21 -1.27 -21.96 -20.02
N LEU A 22 -0.42 -23.00 -19.94
CA LEU A 22 -0.84 -24.38 -20.11
C LEU A 22 -1.83 -24.81 -19.03
N SER A 23 -1.60 -24.39 -17.78
CA SER A 23 -2.49 -24.69 -16.66
C SER A 23 -3.85 -24.04 -16.80
N PHE A 24 -3.93 -22.77 -17.24
CA PHE A 24 -5.21 -22.12 -17.53
C PHE A 24 -5.95 -22.76 -18.71
N ALA A 25 -5.26 -23.21 -19.76
CA ALA A 25 -5.87 -23.93 -20.86
C ALA A 25 -6.51 -25.26 -20.38
N ARG A 26 -5.84 -25.99 -19.47
CA ARG A 26 -6.37 -27.20 -18.84
C ARG A 26 -7.56 -26.89 -17.91
N GLN A 27 -7.50 -25.83 -17.12
CA GLN A 27 -8.64 -25.40 -16.30
C GLN A 27 -9.87 -25.10 -17.16
N ASN A 28 -9.69 -24.35 -18.24
CA ASN A 28 -10.80 -24.07 -19.18
C ASN A 28 -11.37 -25.36 -19.79
N ARG A 29 -10.50 -26.32 -20.13
CA ARG A 29 -10.96 -27.67 -20.61
C ARG A 29 -11.76 -28.38 -19.51
N ALA A 30 -11.29 -28.35 -18.27
CA ALA A 30 -12.02 -28.97 -17.14
C ALA A 30 -13.42 -28.37 -16.93
N MET A 31 -13.56 -27.04 -17.01
CA MET A 31 -14.88 -26.37 -16.94
C MET A 31 -15.81 -26.79 -18.10
N LEU A 32 -15.30 -26.97 -19.31
CA LEU A 32 -16.06 -27.44 -20.46
C LEU A 32 -16.48 -28.89 -20.28
N LEU A 33 -15.63 -29.75 -19.74
CA LEU A 33 -15.93 -31.13 -19.39
C LEU A 33 -17.02 -31.22 -18.31
N GLU A 34 -16.92 -30.42 -17.24
CA GLU A 34 -17.96 -30.37 -16.22
C GLU A 34 -19.31 -29.95 -16.80
N ARG A 35 -19.32 -28.97 -17.71
CA ARG A 35 -20.53 -28.52 -18.38
C ARG A 35 -21.16 -29.63 -19.26
N ARG A 36 -20.35 -30.47 -19.86
CA ARG A 36 -20.79 -31.66 -20.59
C ARG A 36 -21.20 -32.84 -19.68
N ARG A 37 -20.99 -32.72 -18.38
CA ARG A 37 -21.17 -33.78 -17.37
C ARG A 37 -20.13 -34.90 -17.46
N ASP A 38 -18.99 -34.65 -18.11
CA ASP A 38 -17.85 -35.57 -18.18
C ASP A 38 -17.01 -35.36 -16.89
N TYR A 39 -17.63 -35.66 -15.74
CA TYR A 39 -17.13 -35.30 -14.41
C TYR A 39 -15.81 -35.97 -14.04
N ALA A 40 -15.59 -37.20 -14.47
CA ALA A 40 -14.35 -37.94 -14.18
C ALA A 40 -13.14 -37.28 -14.84
N GLU A 41 -13.25 -36.87 -16.10
CA GLU A 41 -12.17 -36.17 -16.80
C GLU A 41 -11.99 -34.75 -16.26
N ALA A 42 -13.09 -34.04 -15.93
CA ALA A 42 -13.03 -32.70 -15.32
C ALA A 42 -12.29 -32.73 -13.97
N GLU A 43 -12.61 -33.75 -13.14
CA GLU A 43 -11.94 -33.94 -11.86
C GLU A 43 -10.45 -34.23 -12.02
N LEU A 44 -10.09 -35.13 -12.94
CA LEU A 44 -8.71 -35.47 -13.21
C LEU A 44 -7.86 -34.25 -13.58
N GLU A 45 -8.39 -33.37 -14.44
CA GLU A 45 -7.73 -32.15 -14.84
C GLU A 45 -7.54 -31.17 -13.65
N LEU A 46 -8.63 -30.91 -12.89
CA LEU A 46 -8.59 -29.98 -11.76
C LEU A 46 -7.71 -30.48 -10.63
N LYS A 47 -7.79 -31.76 -10.31
CA LYS A 47 -6.94 -32.39 -9.29
C LYS A 47 -5.47 -32.29 -9.67
N THR A 48 -5.12 -32.71 -10.89
CA THR A 48 -3.76 -32.63 -11.39
C THR A 48 -3.22 -31.19 -11.35
N LEU A 49 -4.02 -30.19 -11.73
CA LEU A 49 -3.65 -28.78 -11.67
C LEU A 49 -3.38 -28.32 -10.24
N SER A 50 -4.24 -28.74 -9.29
CA SER A 50 -4.10 -28.34 -7.88
C SER A 50 -2.86 -28.93 -7.18
N GLU A 51 -2.25 -29.95 -7.76
CA GLU A 51 -1.08 -30.66 -7.26
C GLU A 51 0.25 -30.17 -7.86
N ILE A 52 0.24 -29.27 -8.85
CA ILE A 52 1.45 -28.72 -9.46
C ILE A 52 2.21 -27.85 -8.45
N PRO A 53 3.48 -28.15 -8.08
CA PRO A 53 4.18 -27.47 -6.99
C PRO A 53 4.27 -25.96 -7.15
N SER A 54 4.50 -25.46 -8.35
CA SER A 54 4.76 -24.03 -8.62
C SER A 54 3.50 -23.16 -8.72
N VAL A 55 2.38 -23.72 -9.21
CA VAL A 55 1.17 -22.96 -9.55
C VAL A 55 -0.11 -23.58 -8.98
N GLY A 56 -0.04 -24.75 -8.35
CA GLY A 56 -1.22 -25.52 -7.89
C GLY A 56 -2.08 -24.76 -6.90
N ILE A 57 -1.52 -23.86 -6.11
CA ILE A 57 -2.27 -23.01 -5.17
C ILE A 57 -3.40 -22.24 -5.89
N LEU A 58 -3.16 -21.75 -7.11
CA LEU A 58 -4.15 -21.00 -7.90
C LEU A 58 -5.35 -21.85 -8.33
N PHE A 59 -5.18 -23.18 -8.40
CA PHE A 59 -6.18 -24.12 -8.91
C PHE A 59 -6.87 -24.92 -7.81
N LYS A 60 -6.44 -24.79 -6.53
CA LYS A 60 -7.11 -25.43 -5.40
C LYS A 60 -8.55 -24.94 -5.24
N ARG A 61 -8.79 -23.62 -5.28
CA ARG A 61 -10.15 -23.10 -5.16
C ARG A 61 -11.09 -23.59 -6.29
N PRO A 62 -10.75 -23.51 -7.58
CA PRO A 62 -11.55 -24.11 -8.65
C PRO A 62 -11.84 -25.61 -8.44
N TYR A 63 -10.87 -26.37 -7.93
CA TYR A 63 -11.08 -27.79 -7.61
C TYR A 63 -12.04 -27.97 -6.42
N GLY A 64 -11.88 -27.19 -5.36
CA GLY A 64 -12.81 -27.19 -4.23
C GLY A 64 -14.24 -26.84 -4.63
N GLU A 65 -14.44 -25.85 -5.51
CA GLU A 65 -15.75 -25.47 -6.06
C GLU A 65 -16.38 -26.59 -6.88
N PHE A 66 -15.58 -27.32 -7.67
CA PHE A 66 -16.05 -28.51 -8.38
C PHE A 66 -16.53 -29.57 -7.39
N LEU A 67 -15.76 -29.93 -6.37
CA LEU A 67 -16.11 -30.90 -5.34
C LEU A 67 -17.39 -30.51 -4.60
N GLU A 68 -17.53 -29.23 -4.24
CA GLU A 68 -18.70 -28.68 -3.57
C GLU A 68 -19.96 -28.83 -4.44
N ARG A 69 -19.88 -28.51 -5.76
CA ARG A 69 -20.99 -28.75 -6.71
C ARG A 69 -21.33 -30.22 -6.87
N ARG A 70 -20.39 -31.11 -6.62
CA ARG A 70 -20.63 -32.60 -6.63
C ARG A 70 -21.15 -33.13 -5.31
N GLY A 71 -21.34 -32.28 -4.27
CA GLY A 71 -21.78 -32.66 -2.94
C GLY A 71 -20.71 -33.33 -2.07
N ARG A 72 -19.44 -33.30 -2.52
CA ARG A 72 -18.30 -33.88 -1.78
C ARG A 72 -17.72 -32.82 -0.81
N LEU A 73 -18.53 -32.46 0.20
CA LEU A 73 -18.29 -31.30 1.05
C LEU A 73 -17.03 -31.43 1.91
N ASP A 74 -16.74 -32.59 2.46
CA ASP A 74 -15.57 -32.80 3.31
C ASP A 74 -14.26 -32.65 2.51
N GLU A 75 -14.25 -33.18 1.29
CA GLU A 75 -13.10 -33.03 0.39
C GLU A 75 -12.94 -31.59 -0.09
N ALA A 76 -14.04 -30.93 -0.44
CA ALA A 76 -14.04 -29.54 -0.80
C ALA A 76 -13.45 -28.66 0.35
N LYS A 77 -13.87 -28.92 1.59
CA LYS A 77 -13.38 -28.23 2.77
C LYS A 77 -11.86 -28.39 2.93
N THR A 78 -11.36 -29.62 2.81
CA THR A 78 -9.91 -29.91 2.91
C THR A 78 -9.11 -29.11 1.85
N VAL A 79 -9.62 -29.06 0.61
CA VAL A 79 -8.97 -28.34 -0.49
C VAL A 79 -9.00 -26.82 -0.26
N TYR A 80 -10.12 -26.28 0.25
CA TYR A 80 -10.23 -24.85 0.58
C TYR A 80 -9.32 -24.46 1.77
N GLU A 81 -9.24 -25.30 2.80
CA GLU A 81 -8.33 -25.08 3.93
C GLU A 81 -6.87 -25.02 3.45
N ALA A 82 -6.49 -25.92 2.56
CA ALA A 82 -5.16 -25.92 1.96
C ALA A 82 -4.92 -24.70 1.02
N ALA A 83 -5.96 -24.14 0.43
CA ALA A 83 -5.86 -22.90 -0.37
C ALA A 83 -5.80 -21.64 0.50
N ALA A 84 -6.42 -21.69 1.69
CA ALA A 84 -6.49 -20.58 2.65
C ALA A 84 -5.27 -20.51 3.58
N ALA A 85 -4.38 -21.50 3.55
CA ALA A 85 -3.23 -21.58 4.44
C ALA A 85 -2.03 -20.76 3.95
N GLY A 86 -1.27 -20.19 4.90
CA GLY A 86 0.01 -19.53 4.64
C GLY A 86 -0.07 -18.09 4.17
N ALA A 87 1.09 -17.51 3.84
CA ALA A 87 1.25 -16.10 3.47
C ALA A 87 0.53 -15.70 2.17
N ASN A 88 0.29 -16.68 1.27
CA ASN A 88 -0.39 -16.48 -0.01
C ASN A 88 -1.83 -17.05 0.01
N ALA A 89 -2.54 -16.91 1.13
CA ALA A 89 -3.89 -17.41 1.30
C ALA A 89 -4.86 -16.89 0.20
N ASP A 90 -5.64 -17.81 -0.40
CA ASP A 90 -6.71 -17.44 -1.32
C ASP A 90 -7.95 -16.96 -0.53
N PHE A 91 -8.19 -15.65 -0.53
CA PHE A 91 -9.38 -15.04 0.10
C PHE A 91 -10.71 -15.58 -0.42
N GLY A 92 -10.75 -16.04 -1.67
CA GLY A 92 -11.91 -16.73 -2.23
C GLY A 92 -12.17 -18.07 -1.56
N ALA A 93 -11.11 -18.79 -1.18
CA ALA A 93 -11.22 -20.04 -0.41
C ALA A 93 -11.72 -19.78 1.03
N LEU A 94 -11.26 -18.70 1.70
CA LEU A 94 -11.79 -18.32 3.00
C LEU A 94 -13.30 -18.04 2.94
N ARG A 95 -13.74 -17.28 1.92
CA ARG A 95 -15.18 -17.03 1.70
C ARG A 95 -15.95 -18.32 1.37
N ALA A 96 -15.34 -19.27 0.68
CA ALA A 96 -15.95 -20.56 0.42
C ALA A 96 -16.16 -21.38 1.70
N LEU A 97 -15.15 -21.40 2.58
CA LEU A 97 -15.25 -22.03 3.92
C LEU A 97 -16.34 -21.38 4.78
N GLU A 98 -16.43 -20.07 4.78
CA GLU A 98 -17.49 -19.34 5.49
C GLU A 98 -18.88 -19.66 4.91
N ARG A 99 -19.04 -19.62 3.58
CA ARG A 99 -20.28 -20.04 2.90
C ARG A 99 -20.68 -21.45 3.29
N MET A 100 -19.74 -22.41 3.29
CA MET A 100 -20.00 -23.79 3.69
C MET A 100 -20.44 -23.89 5.16
N ARG A 101 -19.80 -23.15 6.07
CA ARG A 101 -20.17 -23.09 7.49
C ARG A 101 -21.60 -22.59 7.66
N ASN A 102 -22.01 -21.61 6.87
CA ASN A 102 -23.34 -21.03 6.86
C ASN A 102 -24.35 -21.83 6.02
N ARG A 103 -23.99 -23.04 5.56
CA ARG A 103 -24.83 -23.91 4.70
C ARG A 103 -25.33 -23.20 3.44
N GLY A 104 -24.53 -22.28 2.90
CA GLY A 104 -24.81 -21.62 1.64
C GLY A 104 -24.73 -22.56 0.45
N ARG A 105 -25.34 -22.17 -0.68
CA ARG A 105 -25.30 -22.96 -1.90
C ARG A 105 -23.90 -22.89 -2.53
N PRO A 106 -23.43 -23.99 -3.17
CA PRO A 106 -22.20 -23.96 -3.94
C PRO A 106 -22.30 -22.95 -5.10
N PRO A 107 -21.15 -22.35 -5.52
CA PRO A 107 -21.14 -21.43 -6.64
C PRO A 107 -21.62 -22.16 -7.93
N ALA A 108 -22.42 -21.46 -8.72
CA ALA A 108 -22.83 -21.97 -10.00
C ALA A 108 -21.65 -22.21 -10.94
N LEU A 109 -21.76 -23.17 -11.83
CA LEU A 109 -20.79 -23.36 -12.90
C LEU A 109 -20.83 -22.13 -13.83
N LEU A 110 -19.68 -21.51 -14.07
CA LEU A 110 -19.57 -20.37 -14.96
C LEU A 110 -20.17 -20.60 -16.32
N THR A 111 -20.83 -19.62 -16.88
CA THR A 111 -21.26 -19.65 -18.29
C THR A 111 -20.02 -19.66 -19.21
N LEU A 112 -20.20 -19.98 -20.48
CA LEU A 112 -19.11 -19.96 -21.47
C LEU A 112 -18.51 -18.55 -21.63
N ARG A 113 -19.34 -17.51 -21.46
CA ARG A 113 -18.89 -16.12 -21.53
C ARG A 113 -18.05 -15.74 -20.29
N GLU A 114 -18.51 -16.10 -19.11
CA GLU A 114 -17.77 -15.89 -17.86
C GLU A 114 -16.45 -16.66 -17.84
N GLY A 115 -16.45 -17.92 -18.25
CA GLY A 115 -15.22 -18.70 -18.38
C GLY A 115 -14.22 -18.10 -19.38
N ALA A 116 -14.70 -17.56 -20.50
CA ALA A 116 -13.84 -16.84 -21.45
C ALA A 116 -13.31 -15.51 -20.85
N ALA A 117 -14.13 -14.80 -20.05
CA ALA A 117 -13.70 -13.60 -19.35
C ALA A 117 -12.62 -13.92 -18.31
N GLU A 118 -12.75 -15.01 -17.56
CA GLU A 118 -11.70 -15.44 -16.62
C GLU A 118 -10.39 -15.81 -17.33
N ALA A 119 -10.45 -16.51 -18.46
CA ALA A 119 -9.27 -16.83 -19.24
C ALA A 119 -8.54 -15.58 -19.76
N LEU A 120 -9.30 -14.57 -20.21
CA LEU A 120 -8.71 -13.27 -20.61
C LEU A 120 -8.14 -12.51 -19.42
N THR A 121 -8.77 -12.58 -18.26
CA THR A 121 -8.27 -11.97 -17.02
C THR A 121 -6.96 -12.61 -16.57
N ALA A 122 -6.86 -13.94 -16.69
CA ALA A 122 -5.63 -14.66 -16.40
C ALA A 122 -4.50 -14.30 -17.40
N ALA A 123 -4.82 -14.23 -18.69
CA ALA A 123 -3.85 -13.78 -19.70
C ALA A 123 -3.39 -12.34 -19.47
N ALA A 124 -4.29 -11.48 -18.99
CA ALA A 124 -3.95 -10.11 -18.61
C ALA A 124 -2.98 -10.05 -17.41
N ALA A 125 -3.20 -10.90 -16.40
CA ALA A 125 -2.31 -10.99 -15.24
C ALA A 125 -0.89 -11.43 -15.65
N GLN A 126 -0.79 -12.40 -16.55
CA GLN A 126 0.49 -12.82 -17.13
C GLN A 126 1.17 -11.68 -17.90
N ALA A 127 0.45 -11.03 -18.81
CA ALA A 127 1.00 -9.90 -19.57
C ALA A 127 1.48 -8.77 -18.66
N ALA A 128 0.74 -8.47 -17.58
CA ALA A 128 1.12 -7.45 -16.59
C ALA A 128 2.38 -7.84 -15.81
N ALA A 129 2.57 -9.12 -15.48
CA ALA A 129 3.77 -9.63 -14.82
C ALA A 129 5.01 -9.49 -15.71
N GLU A 130 4.85 -9.61 -17.01
CA GLU A 130 5.88 -9.39 -18.03
C GLU A 130 6.05 -7.92 -18.44
N ARG A 131 5.47 -6.98 -17.67
CA ARG A 131 5.45 -5.53 -17.92
C ARG A 131 4.71 -5.11 -19.21
N GLY A 132 3.93 -6.00 -19.81
CA GLY A 132 3.08 -5.74 -20.97
C GLY A 132 1.75 -5.08 -20.60
N ASN A 133 1.78 -3.92 -19.94
CA ASN A 133 0.58 -3.24 -19.45
C ASN A 133 -0.46 -2.96 -20.55
N GLU A 134 -0.03 -2.65 -21.76
CA GLU A 134 -0.94 -2.40 -22.89
C GLU A 134 -1.74 -3.65 -23.27
N PHE A 135 -1.07 -4.79 -23.39
CA PHE A 135 -1.73 -6.08 -23.68
C PHE A 135 -2.65 -6.49 -22.54
N ALA A 136 -2.21 -6.33 -21.28
CA ALA A 136 -3.03 -6.58 -20.11
C ALA A 136 -4.31 -5.73 -20.14
N ALA A 137 -4.23 -4.45 -20.46
CA ALA A 137 -5.40 -3.56 -20.57
C ALA A 137 -6.36 -4.01 -21.69
N VAL A 138 -5.84 -4.47 -22.83
CA VAL A 138 -6.67 -5.00 -23.94
C VAL A 138 -7.42 -6.26 -23.48
N TYR A 139 -6.71 -7.23 -22.88
CA TYR A 139 -7.34 -8.45 -22.40
C TYR A 139 -8.42 -8.19 -21.34
N LEU A 140 -8.17 -7.27 -20.40
CA LEU A 140 -9.15 -6.92 -19.37
C LEU A 140 -10.39 -6.22 -19.96
N ARG A 141 -10.22 -5.35 -20.94
CA ARG A 141 -11.36 -4.74 -21.66
C ARG A 141 -12.18 -5.79 -22.41
N LEU A 142 -11.51 -6.76 -23.04
CA LEU A 142 -12.22 -7.89 -23.68
C LEU A 142 -12.95 -8.75 -22.65
N ALA A 143 -12.33 -9.01 -21.49
CA ALA A 143 -12.98 -9.73 -20.39
C ALA A 143 -14.25 -9.01 -19.92
N LEU A 144 -14.18 -7.69 -19.73
CA LEU A 144 -15.32 -6.86 -19.31
C LEU A 144 -16.45 -6.80 -20.36
N ASN A 145 -16.14 -6.94 -21.64
CA ASN A 145 -17.18 -7.09 -22.69
C ASN A 145 -17.90 -8.45 -22.63
N LEU A 146 -17.27 -9.46 -22.05
CA LEU A 146 -17.86 -10.81 -21.90
C LEU A 146 -18.59 -10.95 -20.58
N SER A 147 -18.09 -10.38 -19.51
CA SER A 147 -18.68 -10.45 -18.17
C SER A 147 -18.43 -9.16 -17.42
N ASP A 148 -19.52 -8.53 -16.98
CA ASP A 148 -19.45 -7.30 -16.19
C ASP A 148 -19.17 -7.64 -14.72
N SER A 149 -17.90 -7.90 -14.41
CA SER A 149 -17.46 -8.21 -13.04
C SER A 149 -16.52 -7.17 -12.47
N GLY A 150 -16.54 -7.00 -11.14
CA GLY A 150 -15.72 -5.99 -10.44
C GLY A 150 -14.22 -6.33 -10.45
N SER A 151 -13.85 -7.61 -10.40
CA SER A 151 -12.46 -8.04 -10.32
C SER A 151 -11.61 -7.62 -11.55
N PRO A 152 -12.02 -7.88 -12.80
CA PRO A 152 -11.31 -7.36 -13.96
C PRO A 152 -11.25 -5.82 -14.02
N ARG A 153 -12.25 -5.11 -13.45
CA ARG A 153 -12.20 -3.65 -13.35
C ARG A 153 -11.08 -3.18 -12.43
N LEU A 154 -10.95 -3.77 -11.25
CA LEU A 154 -9.85 -3.45 -10.34
C LEU A 154 -8.47 -3.70 -10.98
N GLN A 155 -8.32 -4.84 -11.65
CA GLN A 155 -7.07 -5.16 -12.35
C GLN A 155 -6.79 -4.17 -13.49
N LEU A 156 -7.82 -3.80 -14.28
CA LEU A 156 -7.68 -2.82 -15.36
C LEU A 156 -7.26 -1.45 -14.80
N ALA A 157 -7.87 -1.02 -13.70
CA ALA A 157 -7.50 0.22 -13.06
C ALA A 157 -6.03 0.22 -12.62
N GLY A 158 -5.56 -0.87 -11.98
CA GLY A 158 -4.16 -1.01 -11.58
C GLY A 158 -3.19 -1.05 -12.76
N VAL A 159 -3.56 -1.67 -13.87
CA VAL A 159 -2.75 -1.68 -15.11
C VAL A 159 -2.67 -0.28 -15.72
N LEU A 160 -3.79 0.43 -15.80
CA LEU A 160 -3.85 1.81 -16.30
C LEU A 160 -3.05 2.76 -15.43
N ASP A 161 -3.08 2.55 -14.12
CA ASP A 161 -2.33 3.34 -13.16
C ASP A 161 -0.82 3.20 -13.37
N ARG A 162 -0.32 1.96 -13.47
CA ARG A 162 1.11 1.68 -13.79
C ARG A 162 1.53 2.20 -15.16
N ALA A 163 0.60 2.33 -16.10
CA ALA A 163 0.83 2.94 -17.41
C ALA A 163 0.79 4.49 -17.39
N GLY A 164 0.61 5.12 -16.21
CA GLY A 164 0.49 6.57 -16.07
C GLY A 164 -0.87 7.15 -16.50
N LEU A 165 -1.83 6.29 -16.85
CA LEU A 165 -3.17 6.68 -17.32
C LEU A 165 -4.13 6.88 -16.13
N LYS A 166 -3.75 7.75 -15.19
CA LYS A 166 -4.44 8.00 -13.91
C LYS A 166 -5.94 8.34 -14.09
N ALA A 167 -6.29 9.21 -15.03
CA ALA A 167 -7.68 9.60 -15.29
C ALA A 167 -8.52 8.41 -15.79
N ALA A 168 -7.97 7.55 -16.65
CA ALA A 168 -8.66 6.35 -17.11
C ALA A 168 -8.82 5.31 -16.00
N SER A 169 -7.83 5.17 -15.11
CA SER A 169 -7.91 4.33 -13.91
C SER A 169 -9.07 4.78 -13.02
N ARG A 170 -9.17 6.08 -12.69
CA ARG A 170 -10.28 6.65 -11.90
C ARG A 170 -11.66 6.38 -12.54
N ALA A 171 -11.77 6.57 -13.85
CA ALA A 171 -13.01 6.32 -14.57
C ALA A 171 -13.46 4.84 -14.49
N VAL A 172 -12.52 3.90 -14.48
CA VAL A 172 -12.82 2.47 -14.33
C VAL A 172 -13.21 2.14 -12.89
N LEU A 173 -12.48 2.67 -11.89
CA LEU A 173 -12.77 2.46 -10.46
C LEU A 173 -14.14 3.00 -10.06
N SER A 174 -14.55 4.14 -10.61
CA SER A 174 -15.86 4.74 -10.33
C SER A 174 -17.04 3.87 -10.80
N GLN A 175 -16.83 2.95 -11.75
CA GLN A 175 -17.86 2.01 -12.24
C GLN A 175 -18.05 0.78 -11.34
N VAL A 176 -17.19 0.56 -10.35
CA VAL A 176 -17.37 -0.52 -9.38
C VAL A 176 -18.47 -0.11 -8.40
N GLY A 177 -19.60 -0.81 -8.44
CA GLY A 177 -20.75 -0.53 -7.57
C GLY A 177 -20.71 -1.30 -6.25
N PRO A 178 -21.63 -0.98 -5.32
CA PRO A 178 -21.65 -1.52 -3.95
C PRO A 178 -22.23 -2.94 -3.83
N GLN A 179 -22.57 -3.60 -4.93
CA GLN A 179 -23.18 -4.95 -4.93
C GLN A 179 -22.27 -6.02 -4.32
N ASP A 180 -20.95 -5.86 -4.46
CA ASP A 180 -19.95 -6.62 -3.74
C ASP A 180 -19.19 -5.65 -2.83
N PRO A 181 -19.49 -5.64 -1.50
CA PRO A 181 -18.88 -4.67 -0.59
C PRO A 181 -17.36 -4.75 -0.54
N ALA A 182 -16.77 -5.94 -0.64
CA ALA A 182 -15.32 -6.11 -0.59
C ALA A 182 -14.64 -5.54 -1.84
N LEU A 183 -15.18 -5.79 -3.03
CA LEU A 183 -14.69 -5.21 -4.27
C LEU A 183 -14.90 -3.70 -4.32
N TYR A 184 -16.04 -3.22 -3.83
CA TYR A 184 -16.32 -1.79 -3.74
C TYR A 184 -15.33 -1.09 -2.81
N ALA A 185 -15.08 -1.65 -1.61
CA ALA A 185 -14.12 -1.12 -0.68
C ALA A 185 -12.70 -1.05 -1.28
N ALA A 186 -12.25 -2.14 -1.93
CA ALA A 186 -10.96 -2.17 -2.62
C ALA A 186 -10.88 -1.12 -3.75
N ALA A 187 -11.97 -0.94 -4.52
CA ALA A 187 -12.01 0.07 -5.58
C ALA A 187 -11.95 1.49 -5.02
N ARG A 188 -12.65 1.77 -3.91
CA ARG A 188 -12.61 3.09 -3.25
C ARG A 188 -11.24 3.38 -2.64
N ALA A 189 -10.59 2.39 -2.01
CA ALA A 189 -9.24 2.53 -1.49
C ALA A 189 -8.22 2.81 -2.61
N GLN A 190 -8.28 2.06 -3.71
CA GLN A 190 -7.40 2.30 -4.87
C GLN A 190 -7.67 3.67 -5.54
N LEU A 191 -8.94 4.09 -5.58
CA LEU A 191 -9.31 5.43 -6.08
C LEU A 191 -8.71 6.53 -5.21
N ALA A 192 -8.72 6.36 -3.88
CA ALA A 192 -8.14 7.33 -2.96
C ALA A 192 -6.64 7.51 -3.20
N LEU A 193 -5.87 6.43 -3.30
CA LEU A 193 -4.44 6.50 -3.62
C LEU A 193 -4.16 7.24 -4.93
N ASN A 194 -4.96 6.98 -5.96
CA ASN A 194 -4.84 7.68 -7.25
C ASN A 194 -5.19 9.17 -7.15
N LEU A 195 -6.11 9.54 -6.26
CA LEU A 195 -6.50 10.94 -6.02
C LEU A 195 -5.43 11.70 -5.23
N GLU A 196 -4.77 11.04 -4.26
CA GLU A 196 -3.63 11.61 -3.53
C GLU A 196 -2.48 11.96 -4.47
N ASP A 197 -2.08 11.03 -5.32
CA ASP A 197 -1.06 11.26 -6.35
C ASP A 197 -1.39 12.44 -7.27
N ASN A 198 -2.66 12.81 -7.39
CA ASN A 198 -3.15 13.92 -8.20
C ASN A 198 -3.47 15.18 -7.39
N SER A 199 -3.00 15.26 -6.15
CA SER A 199 -3.22 16.40 -5.24
C SER A 199 -4.70 16.73 -5.00
N GLN A 200 -5.54 15.69 -4.83
CA GLN A 200 -6.97 15.80 -4.52
C GLN A 200 -7.29 15.12 -3.16
N PRO A 201 -6.73 15.62 -2.04
CA PRO A 201 -6.76 14.94 -0.75
C PRO A 201 -8.16 14.83 -0.12
N ASP A 202 -9.03 15.81 -0.34
CA ASP A 202 -10.42 15.77 0.20
C ASP A 202 -11.26 14.71 -0.52
N GLU A 203 -11.07 14.56 -1.83
CA GLU A 203 -11.76 13.53 -2.62
C GLU A 203 -11.22 12.14 -2.26
N ALA A 204 -9.92 12.01 -1.99
CA ALA A 204 -9.31 10.80 -1.48
C ALA A 204 -9.90 10.39 -0.14
N LEU A 205 -10.04 11.34 0.81
CA LEU A 205 -10.68 11.11 2.10
C LEU A 205 -12.13 10.64 1.94
N ALA A 206 -12.89 11.26 1.04
CA ALA A 206 -14.27 10.85 0.77
C ALA A 206 -14.35 9.41 0.24
N ALA A 207 -13.42 9.01 -0.65
CA ALA A 207 -13.34 7.66 -1.16
C ALA A 207 -12.95 6.65 -0.07
N LEU A 208 -12.02 6.97 0.82
CA LEU A 208 -11.62 6.12 1.95
C LEU A 208 -12.76 5.93 2.97
N ARG A 209 -13.54 6.98 3.23
CA ARG A 209 -14.75 6.85 4.08
C ARG A 209 -15.77 5.90 3.46
N GLN A 210 -15.95 5.93 2.14
CA GLN A 210 -16.80 4.96 1.43
C GLN A 210 -16.24 3.54 1.53
N ALA A 211 -14.92 3.38 1.41
CA ALA A 211 -14.25 2.08 1.57
C ALA A 211 -14.47 1.52 2.98
N ALA A 212 -14.25 2.32 4.02
CA ALA A 212 -14.45 1.93 5.42
C ALA A 212 -15.90 1.59 5.73
N ALA A 213 -16.86 2.32 5.17
CA ALA A 213 -18.28 2.01 5.34
C ALA A 213 -18.68 0.68 4.68
N ALA A 214 -18.04 0.30 3.56
CA ALA A 214 -18.30 -0.95 2.85
C ALA A 214 -17.60 -2.17 3.48
N ALA A 215 -16.46 -1.95 4.12
CA ALA A 215 -15.67 -3.00 4.80
C ALA A 215 -15.27 -2.53 6.20
N PRO A 216 -16.22 -2.37 7.15
CA PRO A 216 -15.97 -1.78 8.45
C PRO A 216 -15.05 -2.61 9.35
N GLU A 217 -14.81 -3.87 9.02
CA GLU A 217 -13.94 -4.78 9.77
C GLU A 217 -12.57 -5.01 9.08
N ASP A 218 -12.24 -4.25 8.02
CA ASP A 218 -10.93 -4.36 7.37
C ASP A 218 -9.91 -3.41 8.02
N PRO A 219 -8.93 -3.94 8.79
CA PRO A 219 -7.95 -3.11 9.48
C PRO A 219 -7.05 -2.33 8.51
N ARG A 220 -6.83 -2.84 7.28
CA ARG A 220 -5.99 -2.17 6.27
C ARG A 220 -6.64 -0.88 5.78
N ILE A 221 -7.96 -0.90 5.55
CA ILE A 221 -8.71 0.30 5.14
C ILE A 221 -8.74 1.31 6.28
N THR A 222 -8.94 0.86 7.52
CA THR A 222 -8.91 1.72 8.71
C THR A 222 -7.53 2.37 8.86
N LEU A 223 -6.46 1.64 8.60
CA LEU A 223 -5.09 2.15 8.66
C LEU A 223 -4.84 3.23 7.60
N ILE A 224 -5.23 2.98 6.34
CA ILE A 224 -5.09 3.96 5.26
C ILE A 224 -5.92 5.22 5.57
N LEU A 225 -7.14 5.04 6.06
CA LEU A 225 -8.01 6.17 6.44
C LEU A 225 -7.39 7.00 7.56
N SER A 226 -6.80 6.36 8.59
CA SER A 226 -6.15 7.09 9.69
C SER A 226 -4.94 7.89 9.19
N SER A 227 -4.16 7.35 8.27
CA SER A 227 -3.04 8.06 7.65
C SER A 227 -3.50 9.28 6.86
N GLN A 228 -4.54 9.15 6.05
CA GLN A 228 -5.12 10.27 5.29
C GLN A 228 -5.67 11.37 6.20
N LEU A 229 -6.36 10.98 7.27
CA LEU A 229 -6.86 11.93 8.27
C LEU A 229 -5.71 12.69 8.95
N THR A 230 -4.61 12.01 9.23
CA THR A 230 -3.41 12.64 9.80
C THR A 230 -2.81 13.68 8.86
N GLN A 231 -2.67 13.35 7.57
CA GLN A 231 -2.18 14.29 6.56
C GLN A 231 -3.07 15.55 6.44
N LEU A 232 -4.38 15.35 6.56
CA LEU A 232 -5.36 16.45 6.53
C LEU A 232 -5.55 17.15 7.88
N LYS A 233 -4.72 16.83 8.87
CA LYS A 233 -4.75 17.40 10.23
C LYS A 233 -6.05 17.13 11.01
N HIS A 234 -6.80 16.07 10.63
CA HIS A 234 -7.95 15.56 11.38
C HIS A 234 -7.49 14.60 12.49
N TYR A 235 -6.62 15.10 13.38
CA TYR A 235 -5.87 14.29 14.35
C TYR A 235 -6.75 13.52 15.33
N ASP A 236 -7.83 14.13 15.85
CA ASP A 236 -8.73 13.47 16.80
C ASP A 236 -9.42 12.25 16.17
N GLU A 237 -9.88 12.38 14.91
CA GLU A 237 -10.50 11.28 14.17
C GLU A 237 -9.49 10.17 13.85
N ALA A 238 -8.28 10.55 13.43
CA ALA A 238 -7.18 9.61 13.17
C ALA A 238 -6.81 8.81 14.43
N LEU A 239 -6.63 9.48 15.56
CA LEU A 239 -6.28 8.86 16.83
C LEU A 239 -7.41 7.95 17.35
N ALA A 240 -8.67 8.33 17.14
CA ALA A 240 -9.81 7.50 17.50
C ALA A 240 -9.83 6.17 16.72
N LEU A 241 -9.51 6.20 15.42
CA LEU A 241 -9.39 4.99 14.59
C LEU A 241 -8.20 4.11 15.03
N LEU A 242 -7.04 4.71 15.27
CA LEU A 242 -5.84 4.01 15.73
C LEU A 242 -6.03 3.34 17.10
N ASN A 243 -6.84 3.93 17.98
CA ASN A 243 -7.21 3.38 19.29
C ASN A 243 -8.42 2.44 19.24
N GLY A 244 -9.07 2.32 18.08
CA GLY A 244 -10.23 1.47 17.89
C GLY A 244 -9.90 -0.03 17.95
N PRO A 245 -10.92 -0.89 18.19
CA PRO A 245 -10.71 -2.32 18.45
C PRO A 245 -10.11 -3.09 17.27
N LEU A 246 -10.15 -2.56 16.06
CA LEU A 246 -9.55 -3.19 14.87
C LEU A 246 -8.02 -3.08 14.85
N LEU A 247 -7.48 -1.99 15.36
CA LEU A 247 -6.05 -1.69 15.33
C LEU A 247 -5.41 -1.77 16.73
N ASN A 248 -6.18 -1.63 17.79
CA ASN A 248 -5.73 -1.76 19.18
C ASN A 248 -5.89 -3.22 19.64
N THR A 249 -5.08 -4.11 19.11
CA THR A 249 -5.04 -5.53 19.43
C THR A 249 -3.77 -5.88 20.20
N ALA A 250 -3.69 -7.05 20.83
CA ALA A 250 -2.49 -7.49 21.53
C ALA A 250 -1.26 -7.63 20.62
N ASP A 251 -1.49 -7.88 19.32
CA ASP A 251 -0.46 -8.04 18.29
C ASP A 251 -0.48 -6.86 17.30
N GLN A 252 -0.71 -5.63 17.81
CA GLN A 252 -0.90 -4.45 16.93
C GLN A 252 0.34 -4.04 16.13
N GLY A 253 1.54 -4.44 16.57
CA GLY A 253 2.79 -4.22 15.88
C GLY A 253 3.33 -2.78 15.94
N ALA A 254 4.64 -2.67 15.74
CA ALA A 254 5.42 -1.41 15.78
C ALA A 254 4.81 -0.28 14.94
N GLN A 255 4.21 -0.62 13.79
CA GLN A 255 3.61 0.36 12.88
C GLN A 255 2.46 1.16 13.52
N ILE A 256 1.59 0.50 14.28
CA ILE A 256 0.44 1.20 14.91
C ILE A 256 0.93 2.13 16.01
N HIS A 257 1.88 1.69 16.83
CA HIS A 257 2.54 2.53 17.82
C HIS A 257 3.21 3.75 17.18
N PHE A 258 3.96 3.55 16.08
CA PHE A 258 4.58 4.65 15.34
C PHE A 258 3.54 5.68 14.88
N LEU A 259 2.45 5.23 14.25
CA LEU A 259 1.41 6.13 13.74
C LEU A 259 0.71 6.90 14.85
N ARG A 260 0.43 6.26 16.01
CA ARG A 260 -0.08 6.97 17.19
C ARG A 260 0.89 8.02 17.68
N GLY A 261 2.17 7.66 17.77
CA GLY A 261 3.23 8.58 18.16
C GLY A 261 3.28 9.81 17.27
N ALA A 262 3.22 9.62 15.94
CA ALA A 262 3.22 10.71 14.98
C ALA A 262 1.97 11.62 15.10
N VAL A 263 0.78 11.03 15.28
CA VAL A 263 -0.45 11.81 15.50
C VAL A 263 -0.39 12.59 16.82
N LEU A 264 0.08 11.98 17.90
CA LEU A 264 0.19 12.61 19.21
C LEU A 264 1.22 13.75 19.21
N GLU A 265 2.33 13.59 18.49
CA GLU A 265 3.31 14.65 18.27
C GLU A 265 2.66 15.83 17.55
N ALA A 266 1.96 15.59 16.45
CA ALA A 266 1.25 16.62 15.69
C ALA A 266 0.16 17.35 16.52
N MET A 267 -0.39 16.67 17.55
CA MET A 267 -1.29 17.26 18.57
C MET A 267 -0.53 17.98 19.69
N ASN A 268 0.80 18.06 19.65
CA ASN A 268 1.66 18.57 20.70
C ASN A 268 1.53 17.82 22.05
N ARG A 269 1.11 16.54 22.01
CA ARG A 269 1.02 15.64 23.17
C ARG A 269 2.32 14.86 23.34
N ILE A 270 3.44 15.60 23.53
CA ILE A 270 4.81 15.07 23.44
C ILE A 270 5.07 13.87 24.37
N PRO A 271 4.68 13.86 25.68
CA PRO A 271 4.95 12.71 26.53
C PRO A 271 4.27 11.42 26.08
N GLU A 272 3.07 11.54 25.49
CA GLU A 272 2.32 10.40 24.97
C GLU A 272 2.88 9.93 23.62
N ALA A 273 3.28 10.86 22.76
CA ALA A 273 3.99 10.56 21.52
C ALA A 273 5.28 9.77 21.79
N GLU A 274 6.07 10.20 22.76
CA GLU A 274 7.29 9.52 23.18
C GLU A 274 7.02 8.09 23.67
N ALA A 275 5.98 7.90 24.48
CA ALA A 275 5.62 6.59 24.99
C ALA A 275 5.24 5.61 23.86
N GLU A 276 4.47 6.07 22.87
CA GLU A 276 4.08 5.27 21.71
C GLU A 276 5.28 4.96 20.79
N LEU A 277 6.16 5.93 20.53
CA LEU A 277 7.36 5.72 19.73
C LEU A 277 8.34 4.75 20.41
N TRP A 278 8.46 4.81 21.75
CA TRP A 278 9.20 3.81 22.50
C TRP A 278 8.58 2.42 22.41
N ALA A 279 7.25 2.30 22.49
CA ALA A 279 6.58 1.03 22.32
C ALA A 279 6.85 0.45 20.93
N ALA A 280 6.85 1.27 19.88
CA ALA A 280 7.23 0.85 18.54
C ALA A 280 8.66 0.28 18.48
N LEU A 281 9.62 0.92 19.16
CA LEU A 281 11.01 0.45 19.23
C LEU A 281 11.19 -0.79 20.11
N GLN A 282 10.30 -1.06 21.07
CA GLN A 282 10.34 -2.32 21.83
C GLN A 282 9.97 -3.53 20.95
N GLU A 283 9.12 -3.33 19.96
CA GLU A 283 8.70 -4.36 19.00
C GLU A 283 9.66 -4.50 17.83
N ASP A 284 10.17 -3.37 17.29
CA ASP A 284 11.12 -3.32 16.17
C ASP A 284 12.24 -2.32 16.48
N GLY A 285 13.22 -2.78 17.23
CA GLY A 285 14.33 -1.95 17.74
C GLY A 285 15.35 -1.49 16.68
N GLU A 286 15.28 -2.03 15.46
CA GLU A 286 16.17 -1.69 14.34
C GLU A 286 15.41 -0.96 13.21
N ASN A 287 14.22 -0.45 13.49
CA ASN A 287 13.48 0.37 12.52
C ASN A 287 14.11 1.76 12.39
N ALA A 288 14.81 1.98 11.30
CA ALA A 288 15.53 3.25 11.05
C ALA A 288 14.59 4.46 11.09
N ASN A 289 13.37 4.35 10.55
CA ASN A 289 12.41 5.46 10.56
C ASN A 289 11.94 5.80 11.98
N THR A 290 11.64 4.81 12.79
CA THR A 290 11.20 5.02 14.18
C THR A 290 12.30 5.57 15.05
N LEU A 291 13.55 5.06 14.91
CA LEU A 291 14.74 5.59 15.58
C LEU A 291 14.97 7.06 15.21
N ASN A 292 14.91 7.37 13.91
CA ASN A 292 15.05 8.72 13.41
C ASN A 292 13.96 9.66 13.94
N TYR A 293 12.70 9.23 13.87
CA TYR A 293 11.57 10.05 14.29
C TYR A 293 11.63 10.42 15.78
N LEU A 294 11.87 9.43 16.64
CA LEU A 294 12.00 9.69 18.09
C LEU A 294 13.23 10.52 18.40
N GLY A 295 14.36 10.22 17.74
CA GLY A 295 15.60 10.99 17.90
C GLY A 295 15.43 12.44 17.48
N TYR A 296 14.82 12.68 16.32
CA TYR A 296 14.55 14.02 15.82
C TYR A 296 13.59 14.79 16.74
N LEU A 297 12.51 14.17 17.21
CA LEU A 297 11.59 14.76 18.18
C LEU A 297 12.35 15.29 19.43
N TRP A 298 13.26 14.50 19.98
CA TRP A 298 14.03 14.92 21.15
C TRP A 298 15.02 16.04 20.85
N VAL A 299 15.70 15.97 19.71
CA VAL A 299 16.66 16.97 19.28
C VAL A 299 15.98 18.29 18.96
N ASP A 300 14.91 18.26 18.19
CA ASP A 300 14.21 19.46 17.75
C ASP A 300 13.57 20.20 18.94
N LYS A 301 12.87 19.49 19.81
CA LYS A 301 12.27 20.06 21.02
C LYS A 301 13.30 20.38 22.14
N GLY A 302 14.57 20.05 21.94
CA GLY A 302 15.62 20.30 22.94
C GLY A 302 15.46 19.50 24.24
N LEU A 303 14.77 18.35 24.19
CA LEU A 303 14.45 17.56 25.38
C LEU A 303 15.62 16.69 25.82
N ARG A 304 16.12 15.82 24.95
CA ARG A 304 17.23 14.87 25.16
C ARG A 304 18.13 14.86 23.93
N VAL A 305 18.81 15.98 23.71
CA VAL A 305 19.59 16.23 22.49
C VAL A 305 20.67 15.17 22.26
N GLN A 306 21.36 14.74 23.33
CA GLN A 306 22.41 13.74 23.20
C GLN A 306 21.86 12.36 22.87
N GLU A 307 20.87 11.89 23.62
CA GLU A 307 20.25 10.59 23.38
C GLU A 307 19.53 10.57 22.01
N GLY A 308 18.89 11.68 21.62
CA GLY A 308 18.29 11.84 20.31
C GLY A 308 19.31 11.71 19.18
N ALA A 309 20.46 12.36 19.31
CA ALA A 309 21.56 12.24 18.36
C ALA A 309 22.08 10.80 18.24
N GLU A 310 22.13 10.03 19.33
CA GLU A 310 22.52 8.62 19.33
C GLU A 310 21.50 7.75 18.57
N LEU A 311 20.19 8.01 18.75
CA LEU A 311 19.14 7.31 17.98
C LEU A 311 19.24 7.62 16.49
N ILE A 312 19.44 8.89 16.12
CA ILE A 312 19.59 9.31 14.72
C ILE A 312 20.86 8.68 14.11
N ALA A 313 21.96 8.63 14.85
CA ALA A 313 23.20 8.00 14.37
C ALA A 313 22.99 6.49 14.10
N ARG A 314 22.24 5.80 14.96
CA ARG A 314 21.84 4.40 14.71
C ARG A 314 20.95 4.27 13.48
N ALA A 315 19.96 5.15 13.33
CA ALA A 315 19.10 5.19 12.15
C ALA A 315 19.92 5.37 10.87
N HIS A 316 20.86 6.29 10.87
CA HIS A 316 21.75 6.54 9.73
C HIS A 316 22.66 5.34 9.41
N ALA A 317 23.12 4.60 10.42
CA ALA A 317 23.90 3.39 10.20
C ALA A 317 23.09 2.26 9.54
N LEU A 318 21.76 2.20 9.79
CA LEU A 318 20.84 1.24 9.20
C LEU A 318 20.41 1.62 7.78
N ASP A 319 20.25 2.90 7.50
CA ASP A 319 19.82 3.42 6.18
C ASP A 319 20.64 4.67 5.80
N PRO A 320 21.90 4.50 5.39
CA PRO A 320 22.81 5.62 5.10
C PRO A 320 22.45 6.38 3.81
N GLU A 321 21.63 5.80 2.94
CA GLU A 321 21.23 6.44 1.68
C GLU A 321 20.01 7.36 1.84
N ASN A 322 19.36 7.36 2.98
CA ASN A 322 18.18 8.17 3.26
C ASN A 322 18.55 9.62 3.57
N GLY A 323 18.20 10.53 2.65
CA GLY A 323 18.49 11.95 2.78
C GLY A 323 17.84 12.62 4.00
N ASN A 324 16.63 12.17 4.40
CA ASN A 324 15.94 12.71 5.57
C ASN A 324 16.61 12.29 6.88
N ILE A 325 17.13 11.05 6.96
CA ILE A 325 17.90 10.60 8.14
C ILE A 325 19.25 11.31 8.18
N GLN A 326 19.88 11.53 7.02
CA GLN A 326 21.11 12.32 6.90
C GLN A 326 20.89 13.77 7.38
N ASP A 327 19.77 14.39 7.02
CA ASP A 327 19.38 15.72 7.49
C ASP A 327 19.21 15.77 9.01
N SER A 328 18.45 14.82 9.57
CA SER A 328 18.27 14.71 11.02
C SER A 328 19.60 14.61 11.77
N LEU A 329 20.58 13.87 11.19
CA LEU A 329 21.93 13.77 11.76
C LEU A 329 22.62 15.13 11.74
N GLY A 330 22.59 15.84 10.63
CA GLY A 330 23.14 17.19 10.51
C GLY A 330 22.46 18.20 11.45
N TRP A 331 21.14 18.10 11.58
CA TRP A 331 20.38 18.92 12.53
C TRP A 331 20.74 18.64 13.99
N ALA A 332 20.94 17.36 14.34
CA ALA A 332 21.41 17.00 15.68
C ALA A 332 22.81 17.59 15.98
N GLN A 333 23.73 17.53 15.04
CA GLN A 333 25.06 18.18 15.14
C GLN A 333 24.92 19.69 15.27
N PHE A 334 24.04 20.34 14.53
CA PHE A 334 23.75 21.76 14.65
C PHE A 334 23.23 22.12 16.04
N LYS A 335 22.26 21.38 16.57
CA LYS A 335 21.75 21.62 17.94
C LYS A 335 22.77 21.36 19.02
N GLN A 336 23.78 20.54 18.77
CA GLN A 336 24.96 20.34 19.65
C GLN A 336 26.02 21.40 19.48
N GLY A 337 25.86 22.39 18.60
CA GLY A 337 26.83 23.47 18.34
C GLY A 337 27.99 23.05 17.43
N GLN A 338 27.95 21.88 16.82
CA GLN A 338 28.98 21.33 15.91
C GLN A 338 28.80 21.88 14.49
N PHE A 339 28.71 23.19 14.30
CA PHE A 339 28.24 23.82 13.09
C PHE A 339 29.00 23.43 11.82
N SER A 340 30.36 23.31 11.90
CA SER A 340 31.15 22.91 10.73
C SER A 340 30.87 21.48 10.30
N VAL A 341 30.68 20.54 11.24
CA VAL A 341 30.33 19.15 10.97
C VAL A 341 28.90 19.05 10.41
N ALA A 342 28.00 19.88 10.99
CA ALA A 342 26.61 19.94 10.49
C ALA A 342 26.55 20.40 9.04
N VAL A 343 27.40 21.37 8.62
CA VAL A 343 27.46 21.78 7.20
C VAL A 343 27.83 20.60 6.30
N ASP A 344 28.91 19.88 6.61
CA ASP A 344 29.36 18.75 5.78
C ASP A 344 28.29 17.66 5.68
N THR A 345 27.56 17.40 6.77
CA THR A 345 26.49 16.40 6.83
C THR A 345 25.25 16.84 6.08
N LEU A 346 24.84 18.11 6.20
CA LEU A 346 23.67 18.68 5.52
C LEU A 346 23.89 18.90 4.02
N GLU A 347 25.13 19.23 3.60
CA GLU A 347 25.48 19.26 2.17
C GLU A 347 25.22 17.89 1.52
N GLN A 348 25.60 16.80 2.17
CA GLN A 348 25.31 15.44 1.70
C GLN A 348 23.79 15.14 1.69
N ALA A 349 23.03 15.65 2.66
CA ALA A 349 21.58 15.48 2.68
C ALA A 349 20.91 16.21 1.50
N VAL A 350 21.35 17.46 1.19
CA VAL A 350 20.88 18.21 0.01
C VAL A 350 21.23 17.50 -1.30
N ASP A 351 22.41 16.87 -1.38
CA ASP A 351 22.79 16.10 -2.58
C ASP A 351 21.87 14.92 -2.82
N LYS A 352 21.37 14.26 -1.76
CA LYS A 352 20.42 13.15 -1.84
C LYS A 352 18.99 13.63 -2.13
N GLU A 353 18.55 14.72 -1.47
CA GLU A 353 17.18 15.24 -1.52
C GLU A 353 17.17 16.75 -1.87
N PRO A 354 17.59 17.13 -3.08
CA PRO A 354 17.81 18.54 -3.42
C PRO A 354 16.53 19.38 -3.45
N ALA A 355 15.38 18.77 -3.62
CA ALA A 355 14.09 19.47 -3.67
C ALA A 355 13.35 19.53 -2.32
N ASN A 356 13.94 19.03 -1.23
CA ASN A 356 13.32 19.06 0.08
C ASN A 356 13.50 20.45 0.73
N PRO A 357 12.41 21.19 1.03
CA PRO A 357 12.49 22.52 1.62
C PRO A 357 13.10 22.54 3.02
N GLU A 358 12.85 21.51 3.84
CA GLU A 358 13.38 21.41 5.21
C GLU A 358 14.90 21.25 5.22
N ILE A 359 15.42 20.34 4.41
CA ILE A 359 16.86 20.08 4.31
C ILE A 359 17.60 21.33 3.81
N ASN A 360 17.04 22.05 2.83
CA ASN A 360 17.62 23.31 2.36
C ASN A 360 17.60 24.41 3.44
N ASP A 361 16.57 24.45 4.28
CA ASP A 361 16.46 25.39 5.38
C ASP A 361 17.52 25.09 6.46
N HIS A 362 17.64 23.84 6.89
CA HIS A 362 18.64 23.42 7.89
C HIS A 362 20.08 23.70 7.41
N LEU A 363 20.40 23.44 6.15
CA LEU A 363 21.71 23.77 5.60
C LEU A 363 21.93 25.30 5.56
N GLY A 364 20.89 26.07 5.25
CA GLY A 364 20.94 27.53 5.31
C GLY A 364 21.29 28.03 6.71
N ASP A 365 20.65 27.46 7.74
CA ASP A 365 20.93 27.78 9.15
C ASP A 365 22.36 27.41 9.55
N ALA A 366 22.85 26.26 9.10
CA ALA A 366 24.22 25.81 9.36
C ALA A 366 25.24 26.71 8.66
N TYR A 367 25.04 27.12 7.41
CA TYR A 367 25.89 28.07 6.71
C TYR A 367 25.94 29.41 7.42
N TRP A 368 24.82 29.92 7.91
CA TRP A 368 24.78 31.16 8.67
C TRP A 368 25.66 31.09 9.92
N ARG A 369 25.60 29.97 10.66
CA ARG A 369 26.37 29.77 11.89
C ARG A 369 27.88 29.71 11.65
N VAL A 370 28.33 29.28 10.48
CA VAL A 370 29.77 29.27 10.11
C VAL A 370 30.21 30.52 9.35
N GLY A 371 29.34 31.55 9.22
CA GLY A 371 29.65 32.82 8.59
C GLY A 371 29.53 32.83 7.05
N ARG A 372 28.96 31.79 6.48
CA ARG A 372 28.68 31.70 5.02
C ARG A 372 27.30 32.32 4.71
N GLU A 373 27.12 33.60 5.06
CA GLU A 373 25.82 34.29 5.03
C GLU A 373 25.21 34.39 3.61
N ARG A 374 26.06 34.48 2.57
CA ARG A 374 25.56 34.55 1.18
C ARG A 374 24.94 33.24 0.74
N GLU A 375 25.58 32.14 1.05
CA GLU A 375 25.10 30.79 0.76
C GLU A 375 23.85 30.49 1.59
N ALA A 376 23.80 30.89 2.85
CA ALA A 376 22.62 30.76 3.69
C ALA A 376 21.40 31.46 3.06
N ARG A 377 21.56 32.75 2.68
CA ARG A 377 20.47 33.50 2.00
C ARG A 377 20.05 32.89 0.67
N TRP A 378 21.00 32.30 -0.08
CA TRP A 378 20.69 31.63 -1.32
C TRP A 378 19.82 30.39 -1.07
N LEU A 379 20.16 29.56 -0.07
CA LEU A 379 19.38 28.38 0.31
C LEU A 379 17.98 28.77 0.82
N TRP A 380 17.87 29.73 1.74
CA TRP A 380 16.57 30.23 2.20
C TRP A 380 15.71 30.79 1.07
N SER A 381 16.29 31.48 0.10
CA SER A 381 15.57 31.91 -1.10
C SER A 381 15.11 30.74 -1.94
N ARG A 382 15.92 29.67 -2.04
CA ARG A 382 15.57 28.45 -2.74
C ARG A 382 14.40 27.72 -2.05
N VAL A 383 14.36 27.66 -0.72
CA VAL A 383 13.24 27.06 0.04
C VAL A 383 11.91 27.65 -0.43
N LEU A 384 11.82 28.96 -0.64
CA LEU A 384 10.58 29.61 -1.10
C LEU A 384 10.12 29.15 -2.50
N THR A 385 11.02 28.59 -3.30
CA THR A 385 10.70 28.02 -4.63
C THR A 385 10.28 26.56 -4.59
N LEU A 386 10.46 25.89 -3.45
CA LEU A 386 10.19 24.45 -3.25
C LEU A 386 8.80 24.16 -2.65
N ASN A 387 7.86 25.11 -2.70
CA ASN A 387 6.52 25.00 -2.13
C ASN A 387 6.53 24.61 -0.63
N PRO A 388 7.23 25.33 0.25
CA PRO A 388 7.21 25.06 1.68
C PRO A 388 5.79 25.27 2.25
N ASP A 389 5.49 24.63 3.37
CA ASP A 389 4.27 24.95 4.12
C ASP A 389 4.27 26.42 4.60
N ALA A 390 3.11 26.89 5.08
CA ALA A 390 2.93 28.30 5.43
C ALA A 390 3.81 28.73 6.64
N GLU A 391 4.07 27.83 7.57
CA GLU A 391 4.86 28.09 8.76
C GLU A 391 6.34 28.25 8.40
N ARG A 392 6.90 27.29 7.67
CA ARG A 392 8.28 27.33 7.17
C ARG A 392 8.50 28.53 6.24
N LYS A 393 7.52 28.82 5.37
CA LYS A 393 7.58 30.00 4.51
C LYS A 393 7.77 31.30 5.33
N ALA A 394 6.92 31.50 6.34
CA ALA A 394 6.98 32.67 7.18
C ALA A 394 8.28 32.76 8.00
N GLU A 395 8.82 31.62 8.43
CA GLU A 395 10.10 31.54 9.13
C GLU A 395 11.26 31.92 8.20
N VAL A 396 11.32 31.35 7.02
CA VAL A 396 12.38 31.62 6.03
C VAL A 396 12.35 33.07 5.54
N GLU A 397 11.17 33.67 5.33
CA GLU A 397 11.04 35.07 5.01
C GLU A 397 11.67 35.97 6.11
N ARG A 398 11.43 35.66 7.38
CA ARG A 398 12.08 36.36 8.52
C ARG A 398 13.59 36.14 8.53
N LYS A 399 14.08 34.91 8.28
CA LYS A 399 15.54 34.64 8.21
C LYS A 399 16.18 35.42 7.07
N LEU A 400 15.52 35.64 5.95
CA LEU A 400 16.00 36.47 4.84
C LEU A 400 16.11 37.98 5.21
N GLU A 401 15.20 38.50 6.03
CA GLU A 401 15.19 39.89 6.47
C GLU A 401 16.24 40.13 7.56
N ASP A 402 16.17 39.37 8.65
CA ASP A 402 16.85 39.64 9.91
C ASP A 402 18.06 38.73 10.18
N GLY A 403 18.23 37.67 9.38
CA GLY A 403 19.19 36.59 9.67
C GLY A 403 18.74 35.68 10.81
N LEU A 404 19.55 34.65 11.10
CA LEU A 404 19.19 33.63 12.11
C LEU A 404 19.18 34.16 13.54
N ASN A 405 19.92 35.26 13.85
CA ASN A 405 20.08 35.76 15.22
C ASN A 405 18.83 36.44 15.80
N ALA A 406 17.88 36.87 14.98
CA ALA A 406 16.66 37.51 15.45
C ALA A 406 15.61 36.55 15.99
N ALA A 407 15.69 35.25 15.63
CA ALA A 407 14.69 34.22 15.99
C ALA A 407 14.90 33.61 17.40
N VAL A 408 16.07 33.73 18.00
CA VAL A 408 16.43 33.07 19.28
C VAL A 408 16.07 33.89 20.54
N THR A 409 15.66 35.13 20.40
CA THR A 409 15.32 36.00 21.54
C THR A 409 13.89 35.89 22.06
N GLY A 410 13.05 35.09 21.43
CA GLY A 410 11.64 34.93 21.79
C GLY A 410 11.27 33.73 22.69
N ALA A 411 12.20 32.84 23.00
CA ALA A 411 11.93 31.59 23.75
C ALA A 411 12.59 31.55 25.17
N SER A 412 12.73 32.70 25.82
CA SER A 412 13.18 32.77 27.22
C SER A 412 12.38 33.82 27.97
N GLN A 413 11.15 33.51 28.35
CA GLN A 413 10.50 34.01 29.58
C GLN A 413 9.39 33.05 30.01
#